data_fd0c9f7d83f172d6fb1713c73cf41af4
#
_entry.id   fd0c9f7d83f172d6fb1713c73cf41af4
#
_cell.length_a   1.000
_cell.length_b   1.000
_cell.length_c   1.000
_cell.angle_alpha   90.00
_cell.angle_beta   90.00
_cell.angle_gamma   90.00
#
_symmetry.space_group_name_H-M   'P 1'
#
loop_
_entity.id
_entity.type
_entity.pdbx_description
1 polymer ?
#
loop_
_entity_poly.entity_id
_entity_poly.type
_entity_poly.pdbx_seq_one_letter_code
_entity_poly.pdbx_strand_id
1 'polypeptide(L)'
;MELKKMLIIGGASRNVGKTELVCGLLRRLGAGREIISLKISGISPGSDPLHGNHGPAPEKFHLLEETNRDGVKDSSKMLLAGAARAFYLRTRDEFLPEAMDHFFSAAGTDRIIICESIVLRRLIDPGLFVLVKSNREETMKRSLGEVIHLVDLTIVSDGKSFSPPPSVIGLDGNGWYRHNG
;
A
#
# COMPACT_ATOMS: atom_id res chain seq x y z
N MET A 1 -11.99 11.82 0.43
CA MET A 1 -11.55 12.09 1.83
C MET A 1 -10.07 12.43 1.81
N GLU A 2 -9.66 13.52 2.45
CA GLU A 2 -8.24 13.91 2.55
C GLU A 2 -7.61 13.32 3.82
N LEU A 3 -6.44 12.66 3.68
CA LEU A 3 -5.71 12.02 4.78
C LEU A 3 -4.20 12.28 4.64
N LYS A 4 -3.71 13.40 5.15
CA LYS A 4 -2.29 13.79 5.06
C LYS A 4 -1.34 12.81 5.75
N LYS A 5 -1.80 12.08 6.76
CA LYS A 5 -1.03 11.03 7.45
C LYS A 5 -1.04 9.67 6.73
N MET A 6 -1.60 9.59 5.52
CA MET A 6 -1.57 8.39 4.69
C MET A 6 -0.60 8.54 3.52
N LEU A 7 0.26 7.54 3.32
CA LEU A 7 1.04 7.30 2.11
C LEU A 7 0.40 6.17 1.33
N ILE A 8 0.09 6.39 0.06
CA ILE A 8 -0.37 5.33 -0.84
C ILE A 8 0.78 4.96 -1.79
N ILE A 9 1.09 3.67 -1.88
CA ILE A 9 2.07 3.12 -2.81
C ILE A 9 1.36 2.22 -3.81
N GLY A 10 1.22 2.71 -5.03
CA GLY A 10 0.69 1.97 -6.16
C GLY A 10 1.79 1.29 -6.97
N GLY A 11 1.44 0.31 -7.79
CA GLY A 11 2.38 -0.29 -8.73
C GLY A 11 1.83 -0.31 -10.14
N ALA A 12 2.65 0.06 -11.12
CA ALA A 12 2.27 0.03 -12.53
C ALA A 12 1.93 -1.40 -12.99
N SER A 13 2.65 -2.40 -12.47
CA SER A 13 2.40 -3.81 -12.72
C SER A 13 2.54 -4.66 -11.43
N ARG A 14 2.56 -5.99 -11.59
CA ARG A 14 2.87 -6.92 -10.50
C ARG A 14 4.39 -6.99 -10.29
N ASN A 15 4.82 -7.29 -9.06
CA ASN A 15 6.22 -7.57 -8.71
C ASN A 15 7.23 -6.44 -9.02
N VAL A 16 6.77 -5.18 -9.05
CA VAL A 16 7.62 -4.00 -9.29
C VAL A 16 8.37 -3.50 -8.04
N GLY A 17 8.36 -4.23 -6.93
CA GLY A 17 9.07 -3.85 -5.70
C GLY A 17 8.29 -2.98 -4.73
N LYS A 18 6.94 -2.93 -4.82
CA LYS A 18 6.11 -2.13 -3.88
C LYS A 18 6.34 -2.52 -2.42
N THR A 19 6.25 -3.81 -2.11
CA THR A 19 6.38 -4.30 -0.75
C THR A 19 7.78 -4.04 -0.20
N GLU A 20 8.82 -4.16 -1.05
CA GLU A 20 10.21 -3.81 -0.71
C GLU A 20 10.33 -2.33 -0.36
N LEU A 21 9.69 -1.44 -1.14
CA LEU A 21 9.66 -0.01 -0.86
C LEU A 21 8.95 0.27 0.47
N VAL A 22 7.76 -0.31 0.70
CA VAL A 22 7.02 -0.20 1.97
C VAL A 22 7.89 -0.64 3.14
N CYS A 23 8.49 -1.82 3.06
CA CYS A 23 9.36 -2.35 4.12
C CYS A 23 10.60 -1.48 4.36
N GLY A 24 11.20 -0.94 3.30
CA GLY A 24 12.32 -0.01 3.40
C GLY A 24 11.95 1.27 4.13
N LEU A 25 10.78 1.84 3.83
CA LEU A 25 10.26 3.04 4.51
C LEU A 25 9.94 2.76 5.98
N LEU A 26 9.32 1.60 6.30
CA LEU A 26 9.03 1.19 7.66
C LEU A 26 10.30 1.05 8.50
N ARG A 27 11.36 0.40 7.99
CA ARG A 27 12.65 0.28 8.69
C ARG A 27 13.28 1.65 8.94
N ARG A 28 13.20 2.56 7.98
CA ARG A 28 13.82 3.88 8.08
C ARG A 28 13.06 4.85 8.97
N LEU A 29 11.72 4.83 8.90
CA LEU A 29 10.86 5.86 9.51
C LEU A 29 10.06 5.35 10.70
N GLY A 30 9.98 4.02 10.91
CA GLY A 30 9.18 3.40 11.96
C GLY A 30 9.74 3.54 13.36
N ALA A 31 11.05 3.77 13.52
CA ALA A 31 11.66 3.92 14.84
C ALA A 31 11.04 5.11 15.61
N GLY A 32 10.42 4.81 16.76
CA GLY A 32 9.74 5.82 17.59
C GLY A 32 8.41 6.34 17.03
N ARG A 33 7.87 5.73 15.98
CA ARG A 33 6.57 6.08 15.38
C ARG A 33 5.66 4.86 15.26
N GLU A 34 4.38 5.04 15.54
CA GLU A 34 3.36 4.01 15.34
C GLU A 34 2.82 4.05 13.90
N ILE A 35 3.58 3.51 12.95
CA ILE A 35 3.13 3.43 11.55
C ILE A 35 2.32 2.15 11.37
N ILE A 36 1.07 2.29 10.90
CA ILE A 36 0.20 1.18 10.53
C ILE A 36 0.39 0.89 9.04
N SER A 37 0.57 -0.37 8.69
CA SER A 37 0.58 -0.80 7.28
C SER A 37 -0.74 -1.42 6.87
N LEU A 38 -1.16 -1.16 5.64
CA LEU A 38 -2.34 -1.74 5.01
C LEU A 38 -1.98 -2.24 3.62
N LYS A 39 -2.28 -3.50 3.34
CA LYS A 39 -2.24 -4.04 1.97
C LYS A 39 -3.64 -4.31 1.48
N ILE A 40 -4.01 -3.73 0.33
CA ILE A 40 -5.30 -3.99 -0.32
C ILE A 40 -5.10 -4.82 -1.59
N SER A 41 -5.84 -5.92 -1.67
CA SER A 41 -5.91 -6.76 -2.86
C SER A 41 -7.33 -6.78 -3.40
N GLY A 42 -7.50 -6.37 -4.65
CA GLY A 42 -8.78 -6.44 -5.34
C GLY A 42 -9.19 -7.88 -5.66
N ILE A 43 -10.47 -8.15 -5.63
CA ILE A 43 -11.08 -9.41 -6.09
C ILE A 43 -11.68 -9.13 -7.46
N SER A 44 -11.09 -9.68 -8.51
CA SER A 44 -11.66 -9.59 -9.86
C SER A 44 -12.67 -10.71 -10.09
N PRO A 45 -13.77 -10.47 -10.83
CA PRO A 45 -14.65 -11.55 -11.30
C PRO A 45 -13.81 -12.59 -12.07
N GLY A 46 -13.94 -13.86 -11.72
CA GLY A 46 -13.18 -14.94 -12.36
C GLY A 46 -11.72 -15.09 -11.88
N SER A 47 -11.28 -14.33 -10.88
CA SER A 47 -9.99 -14.60 -10.22
C SER A 47 -10.10 -15.93 -9.50
N ASP A 48 -9.24 -16.88 -9.92
CA ASP A 48 -9.12 -18.21 -9.33
C ASP A 48 -8.94 -18.08 -7.79
N PRO A 49 -9.73 -18.81 -6.97
CA PRO A 49 -9.53 -18.86 -5.52
C PRO A 49 -8.13 -19.30 -5.11
N LEU A 50 -7.37 -19.91 -6.04
CA LEU A 50 -6.09 -20.56 -5.79
C LEU A 50 -4.85 -19.65 -5.93
N HIS A 51 -4.99 -18.38 -6.34
CA HIS A 51 -3.84 -17.48 -6.37
C HIS A 51 -3.51 -16.92 -4.98
N GLY A 52 -2.73 -17.69 -4.24
CA GLY A 52 -2.27 -17.43 -2.88
C GLY A 52 -3.13 -18.14 -1.82
N ASN A 53 -2.54 -18.58 -0.73
CA ASN A 53 -3.13 -19.29 0.44
C ASN A 53 -4.16 -18.43 1.22
N HIS A 54 -5.15 -17.82 0.55
CA HIS A 54 -6.07 -16.87 1.17
C HIS A 54 -7.51 -17.39 1.35
N GLY A 55 -7.76 -18.69 1.08
CA GLY A 55 -9.09 -19.25 1.15
C GLY A 55 -10.06 -18.74 0.07
N PRO A 56 -11.34 -19.08 0.12
CA PRO A 56 -12.34 -18.64 -0.85
C PRO A 56 -12.47 -17.11 -0.86
N ALA A 57 -12.82 -16.54 -2.03
CA ALA A 57 -13.05 -15.12 -2.14
C ALA A 57 -14.22 -14.70 -1.24
N PRO A 58 -14.08 -13.67 -0.39
CA PRO A 58 -15.19 -13.18 0.41
C PRO A 58 -16.30 -12.62 -0.48
N GLU A 59 -17.52 -12.65 -0.01
CA GLU A 59 -18.67 -12.11 -0.74
C GLU A 59 -18.51 -10.61 -1.00
N LYS A 60 -18.12 -9.84 0.03
CA LYS A 60 -17.90 -8.40 -0.04
C LYS A 60 -16.41 -8.06 0.12
N PHE A 61 -15.92 -8.22 1.34
CA PHE A 61 -14.52 -7.99 1.71
C PHE A 61 -14.14 -8.83 2.93
N HIS A 62 -12.83 -8.95 3.14
CA HIS A 62 -12.26 -9.56 4.34
C HIS A 62 -11.09 -8.70 4.81
N LEU A 63 -11.19 -8.16 6.02
CA LEU A 63 -10.14 -7.43 6.72
C LEU A 63 -9.51 -8.34 7.77
N LEU A 64 -8.20 -8.52 7.69
CA LEU A 64 -7.41 -9.30 8.63
C LEU A 64 -6.31 -8.43 9.23
N GLU A 65 -6.20 -8.40 10.54
CA GLU A 65 -5.00 -7.92 11.21
C GLU A 65 -3.97 -9.04 11.25
N GLU A 66 -2.79 -8.79 10.70
CA GLU A 66 -1.71 -9.76 10.63
C GLU A 66 -0.99 -9.84 11.98
N THR A 67 -0.89 -11.04 12.51
CA THR A 67 -0.16 -11.32 13.76
C THR A 67 1.07 -12.20 13.53
N ASN A 68 1.11 -12.86 12.37
CA ASN A 68 2.21 -13.75 12.02
C ASN A 68 3.45 -12.95 11.59
N ARG A 69 4.60 -13.33 12.09
CA ARG A 69 5.91 -12.72 11.80
C ARG A 69 6.85 -13.68 11.07
N ASP A 70 6.31 -14.58 10.22
CA ASP A 70 7.10 -15.53 9.43
C ASP A 70 7.78 -14.90 8.20
N GLY A 71 7.35 -13.70 7.78
CA GLY A 71 7.87 -13.02 6.60
C GLY A 71 7.45 -13.64 5.26
N VAL A 72 6.51 -14.56 5.26
CA VAL A 72 6.03 -15.21 4.03
C VAL A 72 5.06 -14.30 3.28
N LYS A 73 4.03 -13.80 3.98
CA LYS A 73 3.05 -12.86 3.40
C LYS A 73 3.59 -11.44 3.42
N ASP A 74 3.11 -10.59 2.50
CA ASP A 74 3.53 -9.18 2.45
C ASP A 74 3.17 -8.42 3.74
N SER A 75 1.99 -8.67 4.34
CA SER A 75 1.59 -8.11 5.63
C SER A 75 2.54 -8.53 6.76
N SER A 76 2.96 -9.81 6.78
CA SER A 76 3.95 -10.30 7.72
C SER A 76 5.33 -9.66 7.53
N LYS A 77 5.76 -9.45 6.27
CA LYS A 77 7.01 -8.70 5.97
C LYS A 77 6.94 -7.26 6.49
N MET A 78 5.78 -6.61 6.38
CA MET A 78 5.57 -5.25 6.88
C MET A 78 5.67 -5.20 8.42
N LEU A 79 5.12 -6.20 9.14
CA LEU A 79 5.32 -6.32 10.59
C LEU A 79 6.78 -6.49 10.96
N LEU A 80 7.52 -7.37 10.27
CA LEU A 80 8.96 -7.55 10.49
C LEU A 80 9.77 -6.31 10.17
N ALA A 81 9.30 -5.50 9.23
CA ALA A 81 9.94 -4.25 8.85
C ALA A 81 9.70 -3.10 9.83
N GLY A 82 8.87 -3.29 10.87
CA GLY A 82 8.66 -2.31 11.92
C GLY A 82 7.30 -1.59 11.88
N ALA A 83 6.31 -2.11 11.14
CA ALA A 83 4.94 -1.63 11.29
C ALA A 83 4.45 -1.94 12.71
N ALA A 84 3.80 -0.96 13.37
CA ALA A 84 3.19 -1.16 14.68
C ALA A 84 2.04 -2.17 14.62
N ARG A 85 1.25 -2.08 13.56
CA ARG A 85 0.19 -3.04 13.18
C ARG A 85 0.20 -3.19 11.65
N ALA A 86 -0.16 -4.36 11.16
CA ALA A 86 -0.28 -4.60 9.72
C ALA A 86 -1.64 -5.22 9.41
N PHE A 87 -2.29 -4.72 8.37
CA PHE A 87 -3.59 -5.20 7.92
C PHE A 87 -3.52 -5.67 6.48
N TYR A 88 -4.28 -6.71 6.20
CA TYR A 88 -4.54 -7.21 4.87
C TYR A 88 -6.04 -7.13 4.57
N LEU A 89 -6.40 -6.41 3.52
CA LEU A 89 -7.76 -6.24 3.05
C LEU A 89 -7.92 -6.88 1.68
N ARG A 90 -8.85 -7.84 1.56
CA ARG A 90 -9.36 -8.34 0.27
C ARG A 90 -10.74 -7.77 0.05
N THR A 91 -10.96 -7.11 -1.07
CA THR A 91 -12.26 -6.50 -1.36
C THR A 91 -12.55 -6.46 -2.85
N ARG A 92 -13.83 -6.46 -3.21
CA ARG A 92 -14.27 -6.02 -4.53
C ARG A 92 -14.30 -4.50 -4.56
N ASP A 93 -14.11 -3.91 -5.74
CA ASP A 93 -14.02 -2.45 -5.89
C ASP A 93 -15.27 -1.73 -5.37
N GLU A 94 -16.48 -2.30 -5.60
CA GLU A 94 -17.75 -1.73 -5.14
C GLU A 94 -17.89 -1.66 -3.62
N PHE A 95 -17.21 -2.54 -2.87
CA PHE A 95 -17.25 -2.57 -1.41
C PHE A 95 -16.04 -1.89 -0.76
N LEU A 96 -15.15 -1.30 -1.55
CA LEU A 96 -13.95 -0.63 -1.02
C LEU A 96 -14.29 0.49 -0.01
N PRO A 97 -15.33 1.34 -0.20
CA PRO A 97 -15.71 2.34 0.80
C PRO A 97 -16.10 1.70 2.15
N GLU A 98 -17.00 0.70 2.14
CA GLU A 98 -17.44 -0.01 3.35
C GLU A 98 -16.26 -0.70 4.06
N ALA A 99 -15.37 -1.33 3.28
CA ALA A 99 -14.18 -1.99 3.81
C ALA A 99 -13.19 -1.01 4.46
N MET A 100 -13.07 0.21 3.93
CA MET A 100 -12.23 1.26 4.52
C MET A 100 -12.82 1.81 5.82
N ASP A 101 -14.14 1.92 5.93
CA ASP A 101 -14.80 2.31 7.19
C ASP A 101 -14.51 1.28 8.29
N HIS A 102 -14.55 -0.02 7.96
CA HIS A 102 -14.16 -1.09 8.88
C HIS A 102 -12.67 -1.01 9.26
N PHE A 103 -11.80 -0.75 8.30
CA PHE A 103 -10.37 -0.57 8.58
C PHE A 103 -10.14 0.61 9.53
N PHE A 104 -10.75 1.79 9.29
CA PHE A 104 -10.59 2.95 10.16
C PHE A 104 -11.19 2.75 11.55
N SER A 105 -12.27 1.97 11.65
CA SER A 105 -12.83 1.58 12.96
C SER A 105 -11.85 0.73 13.77
N ALA A 106 -11.08 -0.15 13.11
CA ALA A 106 -10.09 -1.01 13.75
C ALA A 106 -8.74 -0.32 14.01
N ALA A 107 -8.29 0.53 13.09
CA ALA A 107 -6.97 1.13 13.09
C ALA A 107 -6.95 2.55 13.70
N GLY A 108 -8.06 3.29 13.58
CA GLY A 108 -8.15 4.73 13.87
C GLY A 108 -7.86 5.59 12.65
N THR A 109 -8.54 6.74 12.55
CA THR A 109 -8.41 7.68 11.41
C THR A 109 -7.22 8.63 11.53
N ASP A 110 -6.80 8.95 12.77
CA ASP A 110 -5.68 9.88 13.04
C ASP A 110 -4.35 9.14 13.22
N ARG A 111 -4.13 8.11 12.45
CA ARG A 111 -2.90 7.30 12.49
C ARG A 111 -2.02 7.56 11.29
N ILE A 112 -0.72 7.35 11.49
CA ILE A 112 0.23 7.34 10.37
C ILE A 112 0.06 6.01 9.64
N ILE A 113 -0.31 6.08 8.37
CA ILE A 113 -0.65 4.88 7.57
C ILE A 113 0.23 4.83 6.33
N ILE A 114 0.75 3.65 6.03
CA ILE A 114 1.34 3.32 4.73
C ILE A 114 0.50 2.23 4.07
N CYS A 115 -0.06 2.52 2.88
CA CYS A 115 -0.95 1.62 2.19
C CYS A 115 -0.38 1.15 0.85
N GLU A 116 -0.27 -0.16 0.66
CA GLU A 116 0.03 -0.75 -0.64
C GLU A 116 -1.27 -1.00 -1.40
N SER A 117 -1.64 -0.06 -2.26
CA SER A 117 -2.82 -0.12 -3.12
C SER A 117 -2.73 0.89 -4.25
N ILE A 118 -3.34 0.62 -5.40
CA ILE A 118 -3.56 1.61 -6.45
C ILE A 118 -5.01 2.10 -6.44
N VAL A 119 -5.96 1.20 -6.18
CA VAL A 119 -7.39 1.51 -6.26
C VAL A 119 -7.86 2.44 -5.14
N LEU A 120 -7.17 2.46 -4.00
CA LEU A 120 -7.52 3.31 -2.88
C LEU A 120 -7.43 4.81 -3.22
N ARG A 121 -6.57 5.18 -4.18
CA ARG A 121 -6.42 6.59 -4.64
C ARG A 121 -7.72 7.17 -5.23
N ARG A 122 -8.65 6.33 -5.65
CA ARG A 122 -9.98 6.77 -6.11
C ARG A 122 -10.85 7.35 -4.99
N LEU A 123 -10.63 6.91 -3.75
CA LEU A 123 -11.41 7.30 -2.56
C LEU A 123 -10.69 8.31 -1.67
N ILE A 124 -9.39 8.18 -1.57
CA ILE A 124 -8.57 8.91 -0.60
C ILE A 124 -7.58 9.80 -1.32
N ASP A 125 -7.52 11.05 -0.87
CA ASP A 125 -6.46 11.99 -1.19
C ASP A 125 -5.41 11.94 -0.08
N PRO A 126 -4.27 11.22 -0.30
CA PRO A 126 -3.26 11.00 0.73
C PRO A 126 -2.32 12.20 0.86
N GLY A 127 -1.46 12.18 1.88
CA GLY A 127 -0.34 13.13 1.96
C GLY A 127 0.65 12.96 0.82
N LEU A 128 0.81 11.70 0.33
CA LEU A 128 1.66 11.41 -0.83
C LEU A 128 1.15 10.16 -1.56
N PHE A 129 1.04 10.22 -2.89
CA PHE A 129 0.77 9.06 -3.73
C PHE A 129 2.00 8.72 -4.58
N VAL A 130 2.59 7.57 -4.32
CA VAL A 130 3.80 7.08 -5.00
C VAL A 130 3.44 5.95 -5.97
N LEU A 131 3.88 6.06 -7.21
CA LEU A 131 3.80 5.01 -8.21
C LEU A 131 5.15 4.32 -8.35
N VAL A 132 5.19 3.00 -8.12
CA VAL A 132 6.36 2.18 -8.41
C VAL A 132 6.18 1.51 -9.77
N LYS A 133 7.18 1.64 -10.64
CA LYS A 133 7.25 0.95 -11.93
C LYS A 133 8.59 0.25 -12.10
N SER A 134 8.61 -0.81 -12.92
CA SER A 134 9.86 -1.44 -13.34
C SER A 134 10.57 -0.57 -14.39
N ASN A 135 11.89 -0.73 -14.48
CA ASN A 135 12.69 -0.19 -15.60
C ASN A 135 12.54 -1.02 -16.88
N ARG A 136 11.81 -2.14 -16.82
CA ARG A 136 11.49 -3.00 -17.96
C ARG A 136 10.14 -2.61 -18.55
N GLU A 137 9.93 -2.85 -19.83
CA GLU A 137 8.60 -2.74 -20.43
C GLU A 137 7.67 -3.79 -19.81
N GLU A 138 6.56 -3.31 -19.25
CA GLU A 138 5.56 -4.15 -18.61
C GLU A 138 4.16 -3.67 -19.00
N THR A 139 3.22 -4.62 -19.09
CA THR A 139 1.81 -4.28 -19.28
C THR A 139 1.28 -3.57 -18.05
N MET A 140 0.92 -2.30 -18.20
CA MET A 140 0.34 -1.50 -17.12
C MET A 140 -1.03 -2.02 -16.73
N LYS A 141 -1.32 -1.96 -15.42
CA LYS A 141 -2.66 -2.31 -14.91
C LYS A 141 -3.70 -1.32 -15.43
N ARG A 142 -4.87 -1.82 -15.84
CA ARG A 142 -6.00 -0.99 -16.25
C ARG A 142 -6.39 0.05 -15.18
N SER A 143 -6.38 -0.34 -13.90
CA SER A 143 -6.68 0.54 -12.77
C SER A 143 -5.72 1.72 -12.60
N LEU A 144 -4.52 1.68 -13.24
CA LEU A 144 -3.60 2.80 -13.23
C LEU A 144 -4.10 3.96 -14.08
N GLY A 145 -4.73 3.68 -15.23
CA GLY A 145 -5.22 4.72 -16.14
C GLY A 145 -6.14 5.75 -15.47
N GLU A 146 -6.90 5.31 -14.47
CA GLU A 146 -7.86 6.17 -13.76
C GLU A 146 -7.20 7.10 -12.75
N VAL A 147 -6.02 6.78 -12.25
CA VAL A 147 -5.36 7.53 -11.15
C VAL A 147 -3.95 8.01 -11.49
N ILE A 148 -3.46 7.76 -12.70
CA ILE A 148 -2.09 8.11 -13.09
C ILE A 148 -1.83 9.62 -13.03
N HIS A 149 -2.84 10.42 -13.34
CA HIS A 149 -2.77 11.89 -13.29
C HIS A 149 -2.72 12.46 -11.85
N LEU A 150 -2.95 11.61 -10.84
CA LEU A 150 -2.90 11.94 -9.42
C LEU A 150 -1.59 11.53 -8.76
N VAL A 151 -0.61 11.02 -9.52
CA VAL A 151 0.68 10.55 -8.99
C VAL A 151 1.57 11.74 -8.63
N ASP A 152 1.98 11.82 -7.35
CA ASP A 152 2.89 12.87 -6.86
C ASP A 152 4.36 12.52 -7.11
N LEU A 153 4.69 11.23 -7.08
CA LEU A 153 6.06 10.74 -7.23
C LEU A 153 6.08 9.39 -7.95
N THR A 154 6.87 9.30 -9.01
CA THR A 154 7.17 8.02 -9.64
C THR A 154 8.55 7.52 -9.21
N ILE A 155 8.63 6.28 -8.76
CA ILE A 155 9.87 5.57 -8.41
C ILE A 155 10.06 4.40 -9.37
N VAL A 156 11.22 4.34 -10.01
CA VAL A 156 11.60 3.24 -10.90
C VAL A 156 12.41 2.22 -10.12
N SER A 157 12.05 0.94 -10.22
CA SER A 157 12.79 -0.18 -9.65
C SER A 157 13.47 -0.98 -10.75
N ASP A 158 14.73 -1.32 -10.53
CA ASP A 158 15.50 -2.27 -11.36
C ASP A 158 15.55 -3.68 -10.74
N GLY A 159 14.82 -3.89 -9.63
CA GLY A 159 14.81 -5.11 -8.84
C GLY A 159 15.88 -5.17 -7.75
N LYS A 160 16.81 -4.20 -7.70
CA LYS A 160 17.86 -4.09 -6.67
C LYS A 160 17.86 -2.73 -5.99
N SER A 161 17.53 -1.69 -6.74
CA SER A 161 17.53 -0.30 -6.29
C SER A 161 16.28 0.44 -6.76
N PHE A 162 16.09 1.63 -6.18
CA PHE A 162 15.00 2.56 -6.51
C PHE A 162 15.58 3.90 -6.98
N SER A 163 14.98 4.46 -8.06
CA SER A 163 15.33 5.78 -8.57
C SER A 163 14.06 6.62 -8.78
N PRO A 164 13.91 7.79 -8.12
CA PRO A 164 14.77 8.31 -7.08
C PRO A 164 14.83 7.40 -5.84
N PRO A 165 15.85 7.54 -4.96
CA PRO A 165 15.97 6.70 -3.78
C PRO A 165 14.84 6.97 -2.78
N PRO A 166 14.44 5.99 -1.94
CA PRO A 166 13.34 6.15 -0.98
C PRO A 166 13.55 7.27 0.04
N SER A 167 14.77 7.80 0.17
CA SER A 167 15.08 8.95 1.04
C SER A 167 14.36 10.23 0.64
N VAL A 168 13.87 10.34 -0.61
CA VAL A 168 13.05 11.48 -1.06
C VAL A 168 11.66 11.51 -0.42
N ILE A 169 11.21 10.43 0.23
CA ILE A 169 9.95 10.37 0.94
C ILE A 169 10.19 10.71 2.40
N GLY A 170 9.53 11.74 2.91
CA GLY A 170 9.59 12.20 4.28
C GLY A 170 8.30 11.95 5.05
N LEU A 171 8.41 12.04 6.39
CA LEU A 171 7.28 11.98 7.33
C LEU A 171 7.57 12.90 8.49
N ASP A 172 6.66 13.85 8.75
CA ASP A 172 6.73 14.76 9.89
C ASP A 172 5.39 14.83 10.66
N GLY A 173 5.22 15.85 11.50
CA GLY A 173 3.97 16.05 12.27
C GLY A 173 2.75 16.35 11.40
N ASN A 174 2.92 16.83 10.18
CA ASN A 174 1.86 17.15 9.23
C ASN A 174 1.48 15.97 8.32
N GLY A 175 2.32 14.94 8.25
CA GLY A 175 2.08 13.74 7.46
C GLY A 175 3.22 13.40 6.50
N TRP A 176 2.85 12.66 5.44
CA TRP A 176 3.78 12.22 4.41
C TRP A 176 4.02 13.30 3.37
N TYR A 177 5.26 13.46 2.96
CA TYR A 177 5.65 14.44 1.94
C TYR A 177 6.84 13.98 1.11
N ARG A 178 7.05 14.67 -0.02
CA ARG A 178 8.24 14.52 -0.86
C ARG A 178 9.23 15.63 -0.51
N HIS A 179 10.48 15.27 -0.25
CA HIS A 179 11.59 16.23 -0.22
C HIS A 179 11.79 16.82 -1.63
N ASN A 180 11.71 18.12 -1.73
CA ASN A 180 12.21 18.82 -2.90
C ASN A 180 13.74 18.81 -2.79
N GLY A 181 14.37 18.01 -3.67
CA GLY A 181 15.82 17.98 -3.80
C GLY A 181 16.38 19.27 -4.36
#